data_179a18958f766be651295dcd5d3a95cf
#
_entry.id   179a18958f766be651295dcd5d3a95cf
#
_cell.length_a   1.000
_cell.length_b   1.000
_cell.length_c   1.000
_cell.angle_alpha   90.00
_cell.angle_beta   90.00
_cell.angle_gamma   90.00
#
_symmetry.space_group_name_H-M   'P 1'
#
loop_
_entity.id
_entity.type
_entity.pdbx_description
1 polymer ?
#
loop_
_entity_poly.entity_id
_entity_poly.type
_entity_poly.pdbx_seq_one_letter_code
_entity_poly.pdbx_strand_id
1 'polypeptide(L)'
;MVGTYDGRCIFFSTDNLKYHTTIHVRSARGKNSQGRKVTGIEPMPGEDKILITSNDSRIRLYDLRDLSLVCKYRGYTNLSSQIRAGFSPDGRYICAGSENQCVFLWSTLHVPQVGI
;
A
#
# COMPACT_ATOMS: atom_id res chain seq x y z
N MET A 1 0.33 4.79 13.12
CA MET A 1 0.37 5.17 11.68
C MET A 1 -1.02 5.57 11.23
N VAL A 2 -1.13 6.64 10.48
CA VAL A 2 -2.40 7.19 10.03
C VAL A 2 -2.34 7.48 8.54
N GLY A 3 -3.31 6.96 7.78
CA GLY A 3 -3.50 7.31 6.38
C GLY A 3 -4.36 8.56 6.25
N THR A 4 -4.10 9.38 5.26
CA THR A 4 -4.82 10.62 5.06
C THR A 4 -5.58 10.64 3.74
N TYR A 5 -6.46 11.62 3.64
CA TYR A 5 -7.30 11.81 2.45
C TYR A 5 -6.50 12.26 1.22
N ASP A 6 -5.36 12.93 1.43
CA ASP A 6 -4.51 13.44 0.35
C ASP A 6 -3.33 12.51 0.02
N GLY A 7 -3.37 11.25 0.47
CA GLY A 7 -2.39 10.24 0.09
C GLY A 7 -1.10 10.27 0.89
N ARG A 8 -1.17 10.59 2.18
CA ARG A 8 -0.02 10.52 3.06
C ARG A 8 -0.20 9.40 4.08
N CYS A 9 0.88 8.76 4.46
CA CYS A 9 0.93 7.90 5.63
C CYS A 9 1.83 8.56 6.66
N ILE A 10 1.26 8.94 7.78
CA ILE A 10 1.94 9.67 8.83
C ILE A 10 2.24 8.71 9.98
N PHE A 11 3.50 8.69 10.40
CA PHE A 11 3.99 7.81 11.45
C PHE A 11 4.16 8.60 12.73
N PHE A 12 3.65 8.05 13.83
CA PHE A 12 3.76 8.64 15.15
C PHE A 12 4.45 7.67 16.09
N SER A 13 5.20 8.22 17.05
CA SER A 13 5.71 7.41 18.15
C SER A 13 4.54 7.01 19.07
N THR A 14 4.47 5.72 19.44
CA THR A 14 3.40 5.24 20.32
C THR A 14 3.56 5.69 21.76
N ASP A 15 4.79 6.07 22.17
CA ASP A 15 5.06 6.48 23.55
C ASP A 15 4.44 7.84 23.88
N ASN A 16 4.44 8.78 22.92
CA ASN A 16 4.01 10.15 23.16
C ASN A 16 3.23 10.77 22.02
N LEU A 17 2.86 9.98 21.00
CA LEU A 17 2.13 10.40 19.80
C LEU A 17 2.80 11.56 19.05
N LYS A 18 4.12 11.67 19.17
CA LYS A 18 4.85 12.66 18.39
C LYS A 18 5.04 12.22 16.96
N TYR A 19 4.96 13.19 16.07
CA TYR A 19 5.23 12.97 14.64
C TYR A 19 6.63 12.38 14.47
N HIS A 20 6.70 11.33 13.65
CA HIS A 20 7.96 10.65 13.34
C HIS A 20 8.37 10.90 11.90
N THR A 21 7.53 10.51 10.94
CA THR A 21 7.83 10.68 9.52
C THR A 21 6.56 10.54 8.67
N THR A 22 6.67 10.85 7.39
CA THR A 22 5.56 10.75 6.43
C THR A 22 6.03 10.08 5.16
N ILE A 23 5.19 9.17 4.63
CA ILE A 23 5.32 8.65 3.27
C ILE A 23 4.27 9.32 2.40
N HIS A 24 4.67 9.84 1.25
CA HIS A 24 3.74 10.34 0.24
C HIS A 24 3.38 9.21 -0.71
N VAL A 25 2.13 8.75 -0.63
CA VAL A 25 1.62 7.62 -1.40
C VAL A 25 1.01 8.18 -2.69
N ARG A 26 1.83 8.24 -3.74
CA ARG A 26 1.40 8.79 -5.03
C ARG A 26 2.22 8.23 -6.17
N SER A 27 1.67 8.33 -7.39
CA SER A 27 2.41 7.98 -8.58
C SER A 27 3.49 9.03 -8.86
N ALA A 28 4.69 8.57 -9.24
CA ALA A 28 5.77 9.46 -9.65
C ALA A 28 5.56 10.03 -11.06
N ARG A 29 4.54 9.57 -11.78
CA ARG A 29 4.26 9.99 -13.15
C ARG A 29 3.17 11.07 -13.17
N GLY A 30 3.34 12.05 -14.05
CA GLY A 30 2.33 13.06 -14.31
C GLY A 30 2.61 14.41 -13.66
N LYS A 31 2.14 15.46 -14.30
CA LYS A 31 2.36 16.85 -13.88
C LYS A 31 1.57 17.22 -12.62
N ASN A 32 0.53 16.46 -12.30
CA ASN A 32 -0.35 16.70 -11.15
C ASN A 32 -0.42 15.47 -10.28
N SER A 33 0.72 15.02 -9.77
CA SER A 33 0.80 13.85 -8.91
C SER A 33 0.32 14.16 -7.50
N GLN A 34 -0.94 14.57 -7.38
CA GLN A 34 -1.58 14.64 -6.07
C GLN A 34 -1.86 13.24 -5.57
N GLY A 35 -1.55 13.00 -4.30
CA GLY A 35 -1.91 11.75 -3.66
C GLY A 35 -3.41 11.60 -3.56
N ARG A 36 -3.87 10.36 -3.67
CA ARG A 36 -5.27 9.99 -3.51
C ARG A 36 -5.47 9.43 -2.09
N LYS A 37 -6.71 9.39 -1.65
CA LYS A 37 -7.05 8.94 -0.31
C LYS A 37 -6.49 7.54 -0.02
N VAL A 38 -5.85 7.40 1.14
CA VAL A 38 -5.40 6.10 1.66
C VAL A 38 -6.60 5.39 2.28
N THR A 39 -6.89 4.18 1.83
CA THR A 39 -8.07 3.41 2.28
C THR A 39 -7.70 2.21 3.14
N GLY A 40 -6.45 1.78 3.16
CA GLY A 40 -6.02 0.65 3.96
C GLY A 40 -4.56 0.70 4.30
N ILE A 41 -4.23 0.23 5.50
CA ILE A 41 -2.88 0.08 6.01
C ILE A 41 -2.82 -1.26 6.73
N GLU A 42 -1.94 -2.17 6.28
CA GLU A 42 -1.79 -3.49 6.87
C GLU A 42 -0.32 -3.83 7.07
N PRO A 43 0.09 -4.22 8.27
CA PRO A 43 1.45 -4.74 8.47
C PRO A 43 1.58 -6.13 7.83
N MET A 44 2.74 -6.39 7.25
CA MET A 44 3.03 -7.70 6.68
C MET A 44 3.43 -8.69 7.77
N PRO A 45 2.79 -9.87 7.85
CA PRO A 45 3.16 -10.86 8.86
C PRO A 45 4.64 -11.27 8.76
N GLY A 46 5.36 -11.20 9.88
CA GLY A 46 6.74 -11.65 9.97
C GLY A 46 7.78 -10.77 9.28
N GLU A 47 7.42 -9.63 8.76
CA GLU A 47 8.31 -8.74 8.01
C GLU A 47 8.18 -7.29 8.47
N ASP A 48 9.26 -6.52 8.32
CA ASP A 48 9.23 -5.07 8.60
C ASP A 48 8.74 -4.31 7.37
N LYS A 49 7.55 -4.68 6.92
CA LYS A 49 6.92 -4.09 5.72
C LYS A 49 5.48 -3.72 6.00
N ILE A 50 4.98 -2.78 5.23
CA ILE A 50 3.61 -2.32 5.35
C ILE A 50 2.95 -2.21 3.98
N LEU A 51 1.69 -2.62 3.92
CA LEU A 51 0.87 -2.56 2.72
C LEU A 51 -0.06 -1.37 2.81
N ILE A 52 -0.02 -0.52 1.80
CA ILE A 52 -0.87 0.67 1.74
C ILE A 52 -1.76 0.59 0.51
N THR A 53 -3.07 0.71 0.74
CA THR A 53 -4.10 0.74 -0.29
C THR A 53 -4.59 2.17 -0.48
N SER A 54 -4.75 2.62 -1.71
CA SER A 54 -5.20 3.99 -1.99
C SER A 54 -6.13 4.06 -3.19
N ASN A 55 -6.89 5.17 -3.30
CA ASN A 55 -7.91 5.35 -4.34
C ASN A 55 -7.35 5.70 -5.72
N ASP A 56 -6.12 5.34 -6.00
CA ASP A 56 -5.52 5.42 -7.33
C ASP A 56 -5.44 4.05 -8.01
N SER A 57 -6.19 3.07 -7.51
CA SER A 57 -6.18 1.69 -7.98
C SER A 57 -4.79 1.06 -7.87
N ARG A 58 -4.09 1.38 -6.81
CA ARG A 58 -2.75 0.84 -6.53
C ARG A 58 -2.66 0.36 -5.09
N ILE A 59 -1.95 -0.73 -4.90
CA ILE A 59 -1.55 -1.24 -3.60
C ILE A 59 -0.03 -1.20 -3.57
N ARG A 60 0.55 -0.63 -2.53
CA ARG A 60 1.99 -0.44 -2.43
C ARG A 60 2.51 -1.10 -1.17
N LEU A 61 3.61 -1.84 -1.33
CA LEU A 61 4.33 -2.45 -0.22
C LEU A 61 5.59 -1.64 0.04
N TYR A 62 5.74 -1.14 1.25
CA TYR A 62 6.89 -0.35 1.68
C TYR A 62 7.72 -1.09 2.72
N ASP A 63 9.03 -0.91 2.66
CA ASP A 63 9.94 -1.38 3.69
C ASP A 63 9.99 -0.34 4.80
N LEU A 64 9.73 -0.74 6.04
CA LEU A 64 9.69 0.19 7.17
C LEU A 64 11.09 0.62 7.65
N ARG A 65 12.15 -0.06 7.22
CA ARG A 65 13.52 0.27 7.64
C ARG A 65 14.02 1.54 6.97
N ASP A 66 13.69 1.72 5.69
CA ASP A 66 14.15 2.86 4.90
C ASP A 66 13.01 3.60 4.20
N LEU A 67 11.77 3.15 4.40
CA LEU A 67 10.54 3.70 3.81
C LEU A 67 10.55 3.66 2.28
N SER A 68 11.29 2.73 1.69
CA SER A 68 11.34 2.55 0.24
C SER A 68 10.18 1.73 -0.27
N LEU A 69 9.74 2.00 -1.49
CA LEU A 69 8.74 1.21 -2.17
C LEU A 69 9.35 -0.12 -2.63
N VAL A 70 8.83 -1.23 -2.12
CA VAL A 70 9.29 -2.57 -2.47
C VAL A 70 8.60 -3.08 -3.73
N CYS A 71 7.27 -2.94 -3.75
CA CYS A 71 6.45 -3.47 -4.85
C CYS A 71 5.15 -2.69 -4.97
N LYS A 72 4.64 -2.63 -6.19
CA LYS A 72 3.36 -2.01 -6.48
C LYS A 72 2.48 -3.05 -7.18
N TYR A 73 1.26 -3.23 -6.68
CA TYR A 73 0.29 -4.17 -7.21
C TYR A 73 -0.83 -3.38 -7.90
N ARG A 74 -1.21 -3.83 -9.07
CA ARG A 74 -2.18 -3.13 -9.91
C ARG A 74 -3.07 -4.12 -10.64
N GLY A 75 -4.06 -3.62 -11.36
CA GLY A 75 -5.01 -4.42 -12.13
C GLY A 75 -6.42 -4.35 -11.59
N TYR A 76 -6.58 -4.12 -10.28
CA TYR A 76 -7.88 -3.93 -9.66
C TYR A 76 -8.33 -2.47 -9.77
N THR A 77 -9.61 -2.22 -9.51
CA THR A 77 -10.18 -0.87 -9.57
C THR A 77 -10.59 -0.41 -8.18
N ASN A 78 -10.05 0.74 -7.77
CA ASN A 78 -10.38 1.39 -6.51
C ASN A 78 -10.23 2.89 -6.68
N LEU A 79 -11.31 3.57 -7.09
CA LEU A 79 -11.31 5.01 -7.36
C LEU A 79 -12.07 5.81 -6.32
N SER A 80 -13.03 5.20 -5.63
CA SER A 80 -13.90 5.91 -4.69
C SER A 80 -14.28 5.12 -3.45
N SER A 81 -14.12 3.80 -3.45
CA SER A 81 -14.55 2.92 -2.35
C SER A 81 -13.50 2.84 -1.25
N GLN A 82 -13.94 2.40 -0.07
CA GLN A 82 -13.07 2.13 1.07
C GLN A 82 -12.55 0.69 0.99
N ILE A 83 -11.82 0.36 -0.07
CA ILE A 83 -11.22 -0.95 -0.23
C ILE A 83 -9.94 -1.02 0.59
N ARG A 84 -9.76 -2.12 1.28
CA ARG A 84 -8.60 -2.40 2.10
C ARG A 84 -8.04 -3.75 1.70
N ALA A 85 -6.82 -3.76 1.19
CA ALA A 85 -6.11 -4.99 0.89
C ALA A 85 -5.62 -5.64 2.17
N GLY A 86 -5.54 -6.96 2.18
CA GLY A 86 -5.06 -7.72 3.32
C GLY A 86 -4.07 -8.79 2.89
N PHE A 87 -3.30 -9.29 3.86
CA PHE A 87 -2.40 -10.42 3.65
C PHE A 87 -3.06 -11.73 4.04
N SER A 88 -2.63 -12.83 3.41
CA SER A 88 -2.83 -14.16 3.97
C SER A 88 -2.05 -14.28 5.28
N PRO A 89 -2.43 -15.22 6.19
CA PRO A 89 -1.76 -15.35 7.49
C PRO A 89 -0.25 -15.59 7.40
N ASP A 90 0.22 -16.23 6.34
CA ASP A 90 1.64 -16.50 6.12
C ASP A 90 2.37 -15.39 5.35
N GLY A 91 1.66 -14.33 4.97
CA GLY A 91 2.24 -13.20 4.23
C GLY A 91 2.57 -13.50 2.78
N ARG A 92 2.18 -14.65 2.24
CA ARG A 92 2.51 -15.05 0.87
C ARG A 92 1.64 -14.42 -0.19
N TYR A 93 0.42 -14.02 0.17
CA TYR A 93 -0.56 -13.50 -0.76
C TYR A 93 -1.19 -12.22 -0.26
N ILE A 94 -1.57 -11.37 -1.20
CA ILE A 94 -2.35 -10.17 -0.96
C ILE A 94 -3.69 -10.36 -1.66
N CYS A 95 -4.77 -10.01 -0.96
CA CYS A 95 -6.13 -10.13 -1.48
C CYS A 95 -6.84 -8.78 -1.36
N ALA A 96 -7.57 -8.40 -2.40
CA ALA A 96 -8.38 -7.18 -2.37
C ALA A 96 -9.62 -7.35 -3.23
N GLY A 97 -10.74 -6.79 -2.77
CA GLY A 97 -11.90 -6.60 -3.61
C GLY A 97 -11.65 -5.50 -4.63
N SER A 98 -12.51 -5.42 -5.62
CA SER A 98 -12.39 -4.43 -6.69
C SER A 98 -13.76 -3.86 -7.00
N GLU A 99 -13.81 -2.61 -7.45
CA GLU A 99 -15.06 -1.95 -7.82
C GLU A 99 -15.71 -2.58 -9.05
N ASN A 100 -14.99 -3.40 -9.81
CA ASN A 100 -15.53 -4.13 -10.96
C ASN A 100 -16.11 -5.49 -10.58
N GLN A 101 -16.42 -5.72 -9.31
CA GLN A 101 -17.06 -6.95 -8.79
C GLN A 101 -16.15 -8.18 -8.83
N CYS A 102 -14.84 -7.99 -8.92
CA CYS A 102 -13.84 -9.05 -8.88
C CYS A 102 -13.09 -9.05 -7.56
N VAL A 103 -12.47 -10.18 -7.24
CA VAL A 103 -11.50 -10.29 -6.15
C VAL A 103 -10.15 -10.57 -6.79
N PHE A 104 -9.15 -9.81 -6.40
CA PHE A 104 -7.79 -9.94 -6.91
C PHE A 104 -6.88 -10.57 -5.87
N LEU A 105 -5.98 -11.40 -6.35
CA LEU A 105 -5.00 -12.09 -5.52
C LEU A 105 -3.62 -11.92 -6.16
N TRP A 106 -2.66 -11.46 -5.37
CA TRP A 106 -1.27 -11.31 -5.80
C TRP A 106 -0.35 -12.13 -4.92
N SER A 107 0.73 -12.66 -5.51
CA SER A 107 1.79 -13.31 -4.75
C SER A 107 2.78 -12.25 -4.27
N THR A 108 3.21 -12.36 -3.00
CA THR A 108 4.26 -11.50 -2.47
C THR A 108 5.65 -12.03 -2.78
N LEU A 109 5.75 -13.25 -3.32
CA LEU A 109 7.03 -13.81 -3.72
C LEU A 109 7.57 -13.06 -4.92
N HIS A 110 8.64 -12.31 -4.67
CA HIS A 110 9.31 -11.53 -5.71
C HIS A 110 10.34 -12.43 -6.37
N VAL A 111 9.95 -13.04 -7.48
CA VAL A 111 10.92 -13.74 -8.33
C VAL A 111 11.44 -12.73 -9.34
N PRO A 112 12.75 -12.38 -9.31
CA PRO A 112 13.31 -11.52 -10.34
C PRO A 112 13.05 -12.14 -11.70
N GLN A 113 12.39 -11.41 -12.57
CA GLN A 113 12.14 -11.87 -13.93
C GLN A 113 13.38 -11.60 -14.75
N VAL A 114 14.28 -12.57 -14.76
CA VAL A 114 15.51 -12.48 -15.55
C VAL A 114 15.19 -12.91 -16.97
N GLY A 115 15.52 -12.07 -17.95
CA GLY A 115 15.43 -12.41 -19.36
C GLY A 115 14.05 -12.23 -19.98
N ILE A 116 13.21 -11.47 -19.36
CA ILE A 116 11.91 -11.11 -19.96
C ILE A 116 11.89 -9.63 -20.29
#